data_ac837c9d0f945e7764908ec9548357f7
#
_entry.id   ac837c9d0f945e7764908ec9548357f7
#
_cell.length_a   1.000
_cell.length_b   1.000
_cell.length_c   1.000
_cell.angle_alpha   90.00
_cell.angle_beta   90.00
_cell.angle_gamma   90.00
#
_symmetry.space_group_name_H-M   'P 1'
#
loop_
_entity.id
_entity.type
_entity.pdbx_description
1 polymer ?
#
loop_
_entity_poly.entity_id
_entity_poly.type
_entity_poly.pdbx_seq_one_letter_code
_entity_poly.pdbx_strand_id
1 'polypeptide(L)'
;MRVGVAHHFGWAVVVTASADHEVVDRRRIELIEPGLPAAPIHHVGGPHEMHRPDEPVDDPALAALVKEVRTSVARATSAAFDELVAAVPEPIVSLSVRSWPDDFPVDIAVLRVAPYESRADSVMYCEVLAEAGRARGWEIHRYDAKRVEAEAARILGTRADDVLFGPRAVLGPPWSKDHRTALAATIVAA
;
A
#
# COMPACT_ATOMS: atom_id res chain seq x y z
N MET A 1 -7.38 5.76 16.20
CA MET A 1 -7.61 4.77 15.14
C MET A 1 -6.31 4.30 14.54
N ARG A 2 -6.24 3.08 14.02
CA ARG A 2 -5.10 2.52 13.28
C ARG A 2 -5.51 2.25 11.85
N VAL A 3 -4.62 2.51 10.89
CA VAL A 3 -4.88 2.29 9.46
C VAL A 3 -3.97 1.20 8.93
N GLY A 4 -4.52 0.24 8.21
CA GLY A 4 -3.78 -0.76 7.44
C GLY A 4 -4.03 -0.60 5.95
N VAL A 5 -2.98 -0.78 5.14
CA VAL A 5 -3.02 -0.60 3.70
C VAL A 5 -2.51 -1.83 2.97
N ALA A 6 -3.36 -2.45 2.15
CA ALA A 6 -2.98 -3.48 1.19
C ALA A 6 -2.93 -2.86 -0.22
N HIS A 7 -1.74 -2.46 -0.67
CA HIS A 7 -1.57 -1.78 -1.94
C HIS A 7 -1.26 -2.74 -3.09
N HIS A 8 -1.66 -2.29 -4.27
CA HIS A 8 -1.32 -2.81 -5.60
C HIS A 8 -0.72 -1.68 -6.44
N PHE A 9 -0.38 -1.95 -7.69
CA PHE A 9 0.02 -0.90 -8.61
C PHE A 9 -1.17 -0.01 -8.94
N GLY A 10 -1.08 1.26 -8.57
CA GLY A 10 -2.09 2.29 -8.86
C GLY A 10 -3.27 2.36 -7.91
N TRP A 11 -3.47 1.43 -6.99
CA TRP A 11 -4.59 1.46 -6.04
C TRP A 11 -4.29 0.71 -4.74
N ALA A 12 -5.11 0.92 -3.71
CA ALA A 12 -5.03 0.18 -2.46
C ALA A 12 -6.39 -0.07 -1.82
N VAL A 13 -6.47 -1.11 -1.00
CA VAL A 13 -7.51 -1.26 0.02
C VAL A 13 -6.98 -0.70 1.32
N VAL A 14 -7.77 0.17 1.93
CA VAL A 14 -7.49 0.78 3.23
C VAL A 14 -8.57 0.33 4.22
N VAL A 15 -8.14 -0.10 5.40
CA VAL A 15 -9.02 -0.43 6.53
C VAL A 15 -8.58 0.39 7.73
N THR A 16 -9.53 1.09 8.34
CA THR A 16 -9.34 1.79 9.61
C THR A 16 -10.04 1.03 10.71
N ALA A 17 -9.31 0.73 11.76
CA ALA A 17 -9.82 -0.02 12.91
C ALA A 17 -9.62 0.73 14.24
N SER A 18 -10.52 0.46 15.18
CA SER A 18 -10.43 0.90 16.57
C SER A 18 -9.31 0.16 17.33
N ALA A 19 -9.07 0.54 18.58
CA ALA A 19 -8.17 -0.17 19.48
C ALA A 19 -8.63 -1.62 19.76
N ASP A 20 -9.94 -1.86 19.72
CA ASP A 20 -10.56 -3.18 19.93
C ASP A 20 -10.67 -4.01 18.64
N HIS A 21 -10.06 -3.51 17.55
CA HIS A 21 -10.02 -4.12 16.22
C HIS A 21 -11.35 -4.10 15.47
N GLU A 22 -12.30 -3.25 15.84
CA GLU A 22 -13.52 -3.04 15.10
C GLU A 22 -13.24 -2.20 13.86
N VAL A 23 -13.78 -2.62 12.70
CA VAL A 23 -13.65 -1.89 11.44
C VAL A 23 -14.55 -0.66 11.46
N VAL A 24 -13.93 0.51 11.46
CA VAL A 24 -14.62 1.81 11.46
C VAL A 24 -14.82 2.34 10.04
N ASP A 25 -13.80 2.16 9.19
CA ASP A 25 -13.86 2.52 7.77
C ASP A 25 -13.15 1.48 6.93
N ARG A 26 -13.67 1.26 5.73
CA ARG A 26 -13.00 0.49 4.68
C ARG A 26 -13.26 1.15 3.34
N ARG A 27 -12.22 1.29 2.57
CA ARG A 27 -12.32 1.89 1.24
C ARG A 27 -11.26 1.37 0.27
N ARG A 28 -11.55 1.46 -1.01
CA ARG A 28 -10.55 1.42 -2.06
C ARG A 28 -10.15 2.85 -2.37
N ILE A 29 -8.87 3.10 -2.50
CA ILE A 29 -8.31 4.38 -2.93
C ILE A 29 -7.52 4.20 -4.22
N GLU A 30 -7.63 5.16 -5.12
CA GLU A 30 -6.75 5.25 -6.28
C GLU A 30 -5.47 5.99 -5.87
N LEU A 31 -4.33 5.43 -6.24
CA LEU A 31 -3.01 5.93 -5.86
C LEU A 31 -2.29 6.67 -6.99
N ILE A 32 -2.90 6.74 -8.18
CA ILE A 32 -2.31 7.35 -9.36
C ILE A 32 -3.38 8.01 -10.21
N GLU A 33 -3.03 9.10 -10.88
CA GLU A 33 -3.93 9.78 -11.80
C GLU A 33 -4.10 8.99 -13.10
N PRO A 34 -5.27 9.09 -13.73
CA PRO A 34 -5.52 8.46 -15.03
C PRO A 34 -4.51 8.91 -16.09
N GLY A 35 -4.07 7.97 -16.92
CA GLY A 35 -3.17 8.24 -18.04
C GLY A 35 -1.67 8.01 -17.73
N LEU A 36 -1.29 7.85 -16.47
CA LEU A 36 0.05 7.46 -16.09
C LEU A 36 0.18 5.94 -15.91
N PRO A 37 1.33 5.33 -16.25
CA PRO A 37 1.55 3.90 -16.02
C PRO A 37 1.68 3.61 -14.52
N ALA A 38 0.90 2.66 -14.02
CA ALA A 38 0.92 2.31 -12.60
C ALA A 38 2.22 1.61 -12.16
N ALA A 39 2.99 1.06 -13.09
CA ALA A 39 4.27 0.39 -12.83
C ALA A 39 5.31 0.81 -13.89
N PRO A 40 5.84 2.05 -13.83
CA PRO A 40 6.71 2.59 -14.87
C PRO A 40 8.00 1.80 -15.06
N ILE A 41 8.61 1.30 -14.01
CA ILE A 41 9.84 0.52 -14.11
C ILE A 41 9.55 -0.84 -14.72
N HIS A 42 8.54 -1.55 -14.20
CA HIS A 42 8.23 -2.91 -14.63
C HIS A 42 7.60 -2.97 -16.03
N HIS A 43 6.66 -2.05 -16.34
CA HIS A 43 5.88 -2.12 -17.58
C HIS A 43 6.45 -1.29 -18.73
N VAL A 44 7.28 -0.28 -18.45
CA VAL A 44 7.83 0.62 -19.48
C VAL A 44 9.34 0.48 -19.58
N GLY A 45 10.04 0.44 -18.45
CA GLY A 45 11.50 0.46 -18.40
C GLY A 45 12.18 -0.89 -18.33
N GLY A 46 11.49 -1.92 -17.85
CA GLY A 46 12.06 -3.24 -17.62
C GLY A 46 12.29 -4.07 -18.89
N PRO A 47 13.09 -5.14 -18.81
CA PRO A 47 13.40 -6.01 -19.94
C PRO A 47 12.27 -6.99 -20.27
N HIS A 48 11.18 -7.06 -19.53
CA HIS A 48 10.08 -8.00 -19.76
C HIS A 48 9.24 -7.61 -20.97
N GLU A 49 9.51 -8.24 -22.10
CA GLU A 49 8.83 -8.03 -23.38
C GLU A 49 7.30 -8.19 -23.29
N MET A 50 6.81 -9.05 -22.38
CA MET A 50 5.37 -9.30 -22.22
C MET A 50 4.58 -8.08 -21.70
N HIS A 51 5.24 -7.10 -21.13
CA HIS A 51 4.59 -5.95 -20.48
C HIS A 51 4.84 -4.61 -21.17
N ARG A 52 5.61 -4.59 -22.25
CA ARG A 52 5.84 -3.38 -23.02
C ARG A 52 5.57 -3.62 -24.52
N PRO A 53 4.88 -2.67 -25.17
CA PRO A 53 4.58 -2.74 -26.60
C PRO A 53 5.78 -2.33 -27.47
N ASP A 54 6.72 -1.55 -26.95
CA ASP A 54 7.80 -0.88 -27.69
C ASP A 54 9.18 -1.15 -27.08
N GLU A 55 10.22 -0.65 -27.74
CA GLU A 55 11.60 -0.64 -27.20
C GLU A 55 11.65 0.08 -25.84
N PRO A 56 12.48 -0.41 -24.88
CA PRO A 56 12.64 0.25 -23.59
C PRO A 56 13.11 1.69 -23.77
N VAL A 57 12.48 2.60 -23.05
CA VAL A 57 12.97 3.99 -22.97
C VAL A 57 14.36 4.05 -22.33
N ASP A 58 15.15 5.08 -22.67
CA ASP A 58 16.44 5.31 -22.05
C ASP A 58 16.35 5.67 -20.57
N ASP A 59 17.46 5.61 -19.83
CA ASP A 59 17.48 5.86 -18.40
C ASP A 59 17.01 7.29 -18.02
N PRO A 60 17.39 8.37 -18.73
CA PRO A 60 16.88 9.70 -18.45
C PRO A 60 15.35 9.82 -18.61
N ALA A 61 14.81 9.25 -19.67
CA ALA A 61 13.35 9.29 -19.92
C ALA A 61 12.61 8.45 -18.87
N LEU A 62 13.13 7.27 -18.51
CA LEU A 62 12.56 6.44 -17.46
C LEU A 62 12.62 7.14 -16.11
N ALA A 63 13.73 7.79 -15.76
CA ALA A 63 13.87 8.54 -14.52
C ALA A 63 12.85 9.70 -14.44
N ALA A 64 12.63 10.41 -15.54
CA ALA A 64 11.61 11.46 -15.62
C ALA A 64 10.21 10.91 -15.42
N LEU A 65 9.86 9.80 -16.06
CA LEU A 65 8.57 9.12 -15.93
C LEU A 65 8.34 8.63 -14.49
N VAL A 66 9.33 7.98 -13.88
CA VAL A 66 9.24 7.50 -12.48
C VAL A 66 9.02 8.67 -11.51
N LYS A 67 9.70 9.79 -11.73
CA LYS A 67 9.51 11.01 -10.93
C LYS A 67 8.10 11.58 -11.08
N GLU A 68 7.56 11.60 -12.30
CA GLU A 68 6.20 12.06 -12.57
C GLU A 68 5.16 11.15 -11.88
N VAL A 69 5.31 9.83 -12.04
CA VAL A 69 4.45 8.83 -11.37
C VAL A 69 4.53 8.97 -9.86
N ARG A 70 5.73 9.03 -9.26
CA ARG A 70 5.89 9.23 -7.81
C ARG A 70 5.20 10.50 -7.32
N THR A 71 5.27 11.60 -8.08
CA THR A 71 4.60 12.85 -7.75
C THR A 71 3.08 12.70 -7.79
N SER A 72 2.55 12.03 -8.80
CA SER A 72 1.12 11.71 -8.90
C SER A 72 0.66 10.85 -7.73
N VAL A 73 1.41 9.78 -7.41
CA VAL A 73 1.11 8.90 -6.28
C VAL A 73 1.12 9.65 -4.95
N ALA A 74 2.07 10.54 -4.73
CA ALA A 74 2.14 11.35 -3.51
C ALA A 74 0.92 12.26 -3.37
N ARG A 75 0.49 12.90 -4.46
CA ARG A 75 -0.68 13.78 -4.47
C ARG A 75 -1.99 13.01 -4.24
N ALA A 76 -2.19 11.90 -4.95
CA ALA A 76 -3.37 11.07 -4.81
C ALA A 76 -3.47 10.45 -3.40
N THR A 77 -2.34 9.94 -2.87
CA THR A 77 -2.27 9.41 -1.51
C THR A 77 -2.61 10.47 -0.47
N SER A 78 -2.06 11.70 -0.62
CA SER A 78 -2.35 12.77 0.32
C SER A 78 -3.83 13.12 0.32
N ALA A 79 -4.44 13.30 -0.84
CA ALA A 79 -5.88 13.59 -0.95
C ALA A 79 -6.74 12.48 -0.31
N ALA A 80 -6.43 11.20 -0.61
CA ALA A 80 -7.15 10.06 -0.04
C ALA A 80 -7.03 9.98 1.49
N PHE A 81 -5.86 10.32 2.05
CA PHE A 81 -5.66 10.35 3.50
C PHE A 81 -6.36 11.54 4.17
N ASP A 82 -6.46 12.69 3.51
CA ASP A 82 -7.24 13.83 4.01
C ASP A 82 -8.74 13.50 4.07
N GLU A 83 -9.25 12.84 3.03
CA GLU A 83 -10.63 12.32 3.02
C GLU A 83 -10.86 11.27 4.11
N LEU A 84 -9.87 10.39 4.37
CA LEU A 84 -9.96 9.40 5.42
C LEU A 84 -10.02 10.07 6.80
N VAL A 85 -9.14 11.03 7.08
CA VAL A 85 -9.13 11.78 8.34
C VAL A 85 -10.46 12.49 8.57
N ALA A 86 -11.05 13.07 7.52
CA ALA A 86 -12.35 13.74 7.62
C ALA A 86 -13.54 12.78 7.88
N ALA A 87 -13.38 11.50 7.50
CA ALA A 87 -14.44 10.50 7.59
C ALA A 87 -14.47 9.74 8.92
N VAL A 88 -13.35 9.64 9.64
CA VAL A 88 -13.26 8.86 10.87
C VAL A 88 -13.50 9.73 12.11
N PRO A 89 -14.16 9.19 13.16
CA PRO A 89 -14.59 9.99 14.32
C PRO A 89 -13.45 10.33 15.29
N GLU A 90 -12.35 9.56 15.26
CA GLU A 90 -11.22 9.73 16.19
C GLU A 90 -9.89 9.88 15.44
N PRO A 91 -8.88 10.50 16.07
CA PRO A 91 -7.57 10.67 15.46
C PRO A 91 -6.93 9.35 15.05
N ILE A 92 -6.32 9.34 13.86
CA ILE A 92 -5.49 8.24 13.37
C ILE A 92 -4.11 8.40 14.02
N VAL A 93 -3.62 7.33 14.64
CA VAL A 93 -2.33 7.32 15.36
C VAL A 93 -1.25 6.55 14.61
N SER A 94 -1.62 5.59 13.77
CA SER A 94 -0.63 4.76 13.05
C SER A 94 -1.11 4.33 11.67
N LEU A 95 -0.13 4.04 10.82
CA LEU A 95 -0.31 3.49 9.47
C LEU A 95 0.58 2.27 9.29
N SER A 96 -0.02 1.15 8.90
CA SER A 96 0.67 -0.09 8.59
C SER A 96 0.74 -0.30 7.08
N VAL A 97 1.95 -0.43 6.55
CA VAL A 97 2.24 -0.65 5.13
C VAL A 97 3.10 -1.89 4.93
N ARG A 98 3.09 -2.46 3.72
CA ARG A 98 3.93 -3.62 3.40
C ARG A 98 5.41 -3.28 3.62
N SER A 99 6.18 -4.22 4.16
CA SER A 99 7.62 -4.08 4.37
C SER A 99 8.40 -4.08 3.05
N TRP A 100 9.47 -3.29 3.02
CA TRP A 100 10.47 -3.25 1.95
C TRP A 100 11.88 -3.16 2.55
N PRO A 101 12.95 -3.54 1.80
CA PRO A 101 14.33 -3.41 2.27
C PRO A 101 14.72 -1.94 2.50
N ASP A 102 15.48 -1.68 3.57
CA ASP A 102 15.96 -0.31 3.86
C ASP A 102 17.08 0.14 2.90
N ASP A 103 17.82 -0.83 2.34
CA ASP A 103 18.92 -0.64 1.38
C ASP A 103 18.48 -0.83 -0.09
N PHE A 104 17.20 -0.62 -0.39
CA PHE A 104 16.71 -0.76 -1.76
C PHE A 104 17.35 0.29 -2.67
N PRO A 105 17.89 -0.09 -3.86
CA PRO A 105 18.57 0.86 -4.74
C PRO A 105 17.65 1.98 -5.23
N VAL A 106 18.25 3.12 -5.57
CA VAL A 106 17.55 4.30 -6.10
C VAL A 106 17.98 4.64 -7.54
N ASP A 107 19.06 4.04 -8.03
CA ASP A 107 19.57 4.26 -9.37
C ASP A 107 18.70 3.55 -10.42
N ILE A 108 18.20 4.30 -11.38
CA ILE A 108 17.31 3.80 -12.44
C ILE A 108 17.94 2.68 -13.26
N ALA A 109 19.22 2.76 -13.56
CA ALA A 109 19.93 1.72 -14.32
C ALA A 109 19.98 0.39 -13.55
N VAL A 110 19.98 0.46 -12.21
CA VAL A 110 19.92 -0.72 -11.33
C VAL A 110 18.49 -1.19 -11.15
N LEU A 111 17.56 -0.27 -10.94
CA LEU A 111 16.14 -0.59 -10.68
C LEU A 111 15.46 -1.28 -11.86
N ARG A 112 15.84 -0.95 -13.09
CA ARG A 112 15.20 -1.46 -14.31
C ARG A 112 15.57 -2.90 -14.70
N VAL A 113 16.53 -3.51 -13.99
CA VAL A 113 17.01 -4.87 -14.25
C VAL A 113 16.76 -5.82 -13.08
N ALA A 114 16.77 -7.13 -13.37
CA ALA A 114 16.65 -8.15 -12.32
C ALA A 114 17.79 -8.03 -11.29
N PRO A 115 17.53 -8.29 -10.00
CA PRO A 115 16.27 -8.76 -9.42
C PRO A 115 15.34 -7.61 -8.96
N TYR A 116 15.66 -6.35 -9.22
CA TYR A 116 14.99 -5.19 -8.64
C TYR A 116 13.72 -4.78 -9.40
N GLU A 117 13.73 -4.93 -10.71
CA GLU A 117 12.68 -4.48 -11.63
C GLU A 117 11.27 -4.91 -11.18
N SER A 118 11.08 -6.17 -10.80
CA SER A 118 9.79 -6.71 -10.39
C SER A 118 9.26 -6.15 -9.05
N ARG A 119 10.09 -5.42 -8.31
CA ARG A 119 9.77 -4.90 -6.97
C ARG A 119 9.83 -3.39 -6.87
N ALA A 120 10.54 -2.73 -7.78
CA ALA A 120 10.86 -1.30 -7.70
C ALA A 120 9.62 -0.41 -7.57
N ASP A 121 8.62 -0.65 -8.42
CA ASP A 121 7.37 0.12 -8.36
C ASP A 121 6.61 -0.14 -7.04
N SER A 122 6.56 -1.39 -6.56
CA SER A 122 5.93 -1.70 -5.27
C SER A 122 6.62 -1.01 -4.10
N VAL A 123 7.95 -0.93 -4.11
CA VAL A 123 8.74 -0.21 -3.09
C VAL A 123 8.40 1.28 -3.12
N MET A 124 8.37 1.89 -4.30
CA MET A 124 7.96 3.30 -4.47
C MET A 124 6.60 3.59 -3.83
N TYR A 125 5.59 2.73 -4.05
CA TYR A 125 4.27 2.88 -3.41
C TYR A 125 4.35 2.77 -1.89
N CYS A 126 5.11 1.81 -1.34
CA CYS A 126 5.30 1.67 0.11
C CYS A 126 5.93 2.93 0.72
N GLU A 127 6.97 3.47 0.09
CA GLU A 127 7.65 4.68 0.54
C GLU A 127 6.72 5.89 0.56
N VAL A 128 5.98 6.12 -0.54
CA VAL A 128 5.06 7.27 -0.65
C VAL A 128 3.93 7.18 0.38
N LEU A 129 3.34 5.99 0.58
CA LEU A 129 2.34 5.79 1.63
C LEU A 129 2.90 6.10 3.02
N ALA A 130 4.11 5.62 3.32
CA ALA A 130 4.76 5.87 4.60
C ALA A 130 5.13 7.35 4.79
N GLU A 131 5.62 8.01 3.74
CA GLU A 131 5.91 9.45 3.75
C GLU A 131 4.65 10.29 4.04
N ALA A 132 3.54 9.95 3.39
CA ALA A 132 2.25 10.63 3.60
C ALA A 132 1.69 10.43 5.02
N GLY A 133 1.89 9.25 5.61
CA GLY A 133 1.54 9.00 7.01
C GLY A 133 2.42 9.78 7.99
N ARG A 134 3.75 9.77 7.80
CA ARG A 134 4.69 10.55 8.63
C ARG A 134 4.40 12.05 8.59
N ALA A 135 4.05 12.58 7.42
CA ALA A 135 3.68 13.99 7.27
C ALA A 135 2.45 14.39 8.11
N ARG A 136 1.62 13.42 8.51
CA ARG A 136 0.46 13.60 9.39
C ARG A 136 0.75 13.27 10.86
N GLY A 137 2.00 12.94 11.19
CA GLY A 137 2.40 12.54 12.54
C GLY A 137 2.00 11.11 12.93
N TRP A 138 1.63 10.26 11.95
CA TRP A 138 1.29 8.87 12.22
C TRP A 138 2.53 8.02 12.41
N GLU A 139 2.48 7.10 13.37
CA GLU A 139 3.50 6.07 13.52
C GLU A 139 3.43 5.08 12.35
N ILE A 140 4.59 4.75 11.76
CA ILE A 140 4.64 3.86 10.59
C ILE A 140 5.11 2.48 11.02
N HIS A 141 4.23 1.49 10.81
CA HIS A 141 4.53 0.08 11.00
C HIS A 141 4.69 -0.62 9.64
N ARG A 142 5.63 -1.58 9.59
CA ARG A 142 5.86 -2.39 8.39
C ARG A 142 5.47 -3.83 8.66
N TYR A 143 4.68 -4.44 7.78
CA TYR A 143 4.22 -5.81 7.92
C TYR A 143 4.66 -6.71 6.75
N ASP A 144 4.86 -7.99 7.01
CA ASP A 144 5.06 -9.01 5.97
C ASP A 144 3.69 -9.50 5.46
N ALA A 145 3.39 -9.18 4.20
CA ALA A 145 2.10 -9.53 3.58
C ALA A 145 1.82 -11.05 3.49
N LYS A 146 2.86 -11.89 3.60
CA LYS A 146 2.70 -13.35 3.61
C LYS A 146 2.38 -13.91 4.99
N ARG A 147 2.68 -13.15 6.05
CA ARG A 147 2.61 -13.62 7.44
C ARG A 147 1.59 -12.88 8.28
N VAL A 148 1.21 -11.66 7.92
CA VAL A 148 0.42 -10.74 8.74
C VAL A 148 -0.92 -11.31 9.19
N GLU A 149 -1.67 -12.03 8.33
CA GLU A 149 -2.95 -12.64 8.72
C GLU A 149 -2.73 -13.75 9.78
N ALA A 150 -1.68 -14.57 9.63
CA ALA A 150 -1.35 -15.61 10.61
C ALA A 150 -0.83 -15.02 11.94
N GLU A 151 -0.06 -13.94 11.89
CA GLU A 151 0.41 -13.21 13.07
C GLU A 151 -0.75 -12.56 13.83
N ALA A 152 -1.67 -11.90 13.11
CA ALA A 152 -2.88 -11.33 13.70
C ALA A 152 -3.78 -12.41 14.31
N ALA A 153 -3.95 -13.55 13.63
CA ALA A 153 -4.73 -14.67 14.18
C ALA A 153 -4.11 -15.22 15.49
N ARG A 154 -2.79 -15.29 15.57
CA ARG A 154 -2.10 -15.69 16.80
C ARG A 154 -2.32 -14.69 17.95
N ILE A 155 -2.32 -13.39 17.67
CA ILE A 155 -2.58 -12.34 18.67
C ILE A 155 -4.04 -12.42 19.16
N LEU A 156 -4.98 -12.59 18.23
CA LEU A 156 -6.42 -12.62 18.51
C LEU A 156 -6.88 -13.93 19.21
N GLY A 157 -6.13 -15.03 19.04
CA GLY A 157 -6.51 -16.33 19.59
C GLY A 157 -7.88 -16.81 19.08
N THR A 158 -8.78 -17.14 20.00
CA THR A 158 -10.13 -17.62 19.65
C THR A 158 -11.03 -16.59 18.95
N ARG A 159 -10.66 -15.31 18.98
CA ARG A 159 -11.39 -14.22 18.30
C ARG A 159 -10.98 -14.05 16.83
N ALA A 160 -10.02 -14.81 16.34
CA ALA A 160 -9.42 -14.59 15.02
C ALA A 160 -10.47 -14.61 13.88
N ASP A 161 -11.32 -15.63 13.87
CA ASP A 161 -12.33 -15.78 12.83
C ASP A 161 -13.38 -14.65 12.90
N ASP A 162 -13.84 -14.30 14.09
CA ASP A 162 -14.82 -13.23 14.28
C ASP A 162 -14.26 -11.88 13.83
N VAL A 163 -13.00 -11.57 14.17
CA VAL A 163 -12.39 -10.28 13.82
C VAL A 163 -12.01 -10.22 12.34
N LEU A 164 -11.36 -11.26 11.79
CA LEU A 164 -10.84 -11.20 10.42
C LEU A 164 -11.90 -11.49 9.35
N PHE A 165 -12.90 -12.30 9.64
CA PHE A 165 -13.92 -12.71 8.67
C PHE A 165 -15.32 -12.18 8.99
N GLY A 166 -15.62 -11.93 10.27
CA GLY A 166 -16.92 -11.41 10.72
C GLY A 166 -17.37 -10.12 10.05
N PRO A 167 -16.49 -9.15 9.72
CA PRO A 167 -16.88 -7.91 9.05
C PRO A 167 -17.64 -8.12 7.73
N ARG A 168 -17.40 -9.22 7.02
CA ARG A 168 -18.16 -9.56 5.82
C ARG A 168 -19.68 -9.67 6.08
N ALA A 169 -20.06 -10.25 7.19
CA ALA A 169 -21.48 -10.44 7.54
C ALA A 169 -22.15 -9.12 7.91
N VAL A 170 -21.43 -8.22 8.58
CA VAL A 170 -21.95 -6.94 9.09
C VAL A 170 -21.91 -5.85 8.02
N LEU A 171 -20.77 -5.73 7.33
CA LEU A 171 -20.53 -4.64 6.38
C LEU A 171 -20.90 -5.01 4.93
N GLY A 172 -21.18 -6.29 4.66
CA GLY A 172 -21.46 -6.78 3.32
C GLY A 172 -20.21 -6.88 2.42
N PRO A 173 -20.37 -7.26 1.13
CA PRO A 173 -19.28 -7.27 0.16
C PRO A 173 -18.87 -5.84 -0.29
N PRO A 174 -17.62 -5.66 -0.76
CA PRO A 174 -16.55 -6.63 -0.77
C PRO A 174 -15.85 -6.78 0.57
N TRP A 175 -15.51 -8.01 0.96
CA TRP A 175 -14.58 -8.31 2.05
C TRP A 175 -13.59 -9.37 1.54
N SER A 176 -12.58 -8.89 0.83
CA SER A 176 -11.58 -9.70 0.13
C SER A 176 -10.38 -10.04 1.03
N LYS A 177 -9.42 -10.76 0.47
CA LYS A 177 -8.13 -10.97 1.11
C LYS A 177 -7.44 -9.64 1.46
N ASP A 178 -7.49 -8.64 0.58
CA ASP A 178 -6.85 -7.34 0.82
C ASP A 178 -7.43 -6.62 2.03
N HIS A 179 -8.76 -6.70 2.24
CA HIS A 179 -9.40 -6.15 3.45
C HIS A 179 -8.91 -6.84 4.71
N ARG A 180 -8.80 -8.19 4.70
CA ARG A 180 -8.29 -8.95 5.84
C ARG A 180 -6.81 -8.66 6.09
N THR A 181 -6.00 -8.60 5.04
CA THR A 181 -4.59 -8.22 5.14
C THR A 181 -4.42 -6.82 5.74
N ALA A 182 -5.19 -5.84 5.27
CA ALA A 182 -5.17 -4.49 5.81
C ALA A 182 -5.62 -4.45 7.28
N LEU A 183 -6.72 -5.14 7.64
CA LEU A 183 -7.15 -5.25 9.04
C LEU A 183 -6.10 -5.95 9.91
N ALA A 184 -5.56 -7.09 9.46
CA ALA A 184 -4.52 -7.82 10.17
C ALA A 184 -3.28 -6.94 10.44
N ALA A 185 -2.92 -6.07 9.50
CA ALA A 185 -1.81 -5.14 9.66
C ALA A 185 -2.04 -4.12 10.79
N THR A 186 -3.28 -3.70 11.07
CA THR A 186 -3.59 -2.84 12.23
C THR A 186 -3.48 -3.56 13.56
N ILE A 187 -3.65 -4.88 13.58
CA ILE A 187 -3.59 -5.72 14.78
C ILE A 187 -2.15 -6.03 15.16
N VAL A 188 -1.32 -6.37 14.17
CA VAL A 188 0.11 -6.68 14.40
C VAL A 188 0.90 -5.46 14.86
N ALA A 189 0.43 -4.26 14.51
CA ALA A 189 1.00 -2.97 14.89
C ALA A 189 0.53 -2.46 16.27
N ALA A 190 -0.21 -3.26 17.01
CA ALA A 190 -0.82 -2.85 18.30
C ALA A 190 0.11 -3.04 19.50
#